data_fdd5ebb3dd6ba51e904316e11872e595
#
_entry.id   fdd5ebb3dd6ba51e904316e11872e595
#
_cell.length_a   1.000
_cell.length_b   1.000
_cell.length_c   1.000
_cell.angle_alpha   90.00
_cell.angle_beta   90.00
_cell.angle_gamma   90.00
#
_symmetry.space_group_name_H-M   'P 1'
#
loop_
_entity.id
_entity.type
_entity.pdbx_description
1 polymer ?
#
loop_
_entity_poly.entity_id
_entity_poly.type
_entity_poly.pdbx_seq_one_letter_code
_entity_poly.pdbx_strand_id
1 'polypeptide(L)'
;NGLPDDEWYELAGSEYGKDTETRGYEITYHRPQPANGDVRWTDNQGGEGYIYRNTYHQQDSYYPNWIEEDEITFRGTRLKDNAVNEGGTWVGYCYPWGYADNHPYNTEHCQFKIDWAVTQNGRPVALDEIDFIRIYTAVNQNVGWTGEISTEIMTIEDLHFEK
;
A
#
# COMPACT_ATOMS: atom_id res chain seq x y z
N ASN A 1 19.07 -8.26 1.77
CA ASN A 1 19.54 -6.91 2.11
C ASN A 1 18.39 -5.93 2.37
N GLY A 2 17.14 -6.26 1.97
CA GLY A 2 15.97 -5.39 2.06
C GLY A 2 15.97 -4.25 1.04
N LEU A 3 16.73 -4.37 -0.02
CA LEU A 3 16.83 -3.37 -1.09
C LEU A 3 15.70 -3.55 -2.12
N PRO A 4 15.35 -2.50 -2.89
CA PRO A 4 14.29 -2.57 -3.89
C PRO A 4 14.52 -3.60 -5.01
N ASP A 5 15.76 -3.95 -5.29
CA ASP A 5 16.20 -4.91 -6.30
C ASP A 5 16.33 -6.35 -5.78
N ASP A 6 16.12 -6.58 -4.46
CA ASP A 6 16.03 -7.92 -3.91
C ASP A 6 14.78 -8.65 -4.44
N GLU A 7 14.82 -9.98 -4.38
CA GLU A 7 13.65 -10.78 -4.69
C GLU A 7 12.62 -10.67 -3.56
N TRP A 8 11.47 -10.06 -3.87
CA TRP A 8 10.38 -9.88 -2.94
C TRP A 8 9.22 -10.79 -3.28
N TYR A 9 8.68 -11.46 -2.27
CA TYR A 9 7.46 -12.26 -2.36
C TYR A 9 6.33 -11.52 -1.66
N GLU A 10 5.16 -11.54 -2.26
CA GLU A 10 3.96 -10.93 -1.66
C GLU A 10 3.20 -11.98 -0.86
N LEU A 11 2.68 -11.61 0.30
CA LEU A 11 1.74 -12.47 1.02
C LEU A 11 0.35 -12.27 0.42
N ALA A 12 -0.19 -13.33 -0.20
CA ALA A 12 -1.52 -13.32 -0.80
C ALA A 12 -2.58 -13.13 0.29
N GLY A 13 -3.48 -12.18 0.07
CA GLY A 13 -4.64 -11.94 0.92
C GLY A 13 -5.94 -12.44 0.31
N SER A 14 -7.05 -12.04 0.91
CA SER A 14 -8.39 -12.49 0.51
C SER A 14 -8.79 -12.10 -0.91
N GLU A 15 -8.15 -11.11 -1.51
CA GLU A 15 -8.44 -10.64 -2.87
C GLU A 15 -7.57 -11.32 -3.94
N TYR A 16 -6.65 -12.17 -3.51
CA TYR A 16 -5.75 -12.90 -4.42
C TYR A 16 -6.53 -13.67 -5.48
N GLY A 17 -6.17 -13.43 -6.75
CA GLY A 17 -6.78 -14.08 -7.91
C GLY A 17 -8.18 -13.61 -8.27
N LYS A 18 -8.68 -12.54 -7.63
CA LYS A 18 -9.97 -11.92 -7.96
C LYS A 18 -9.79 -10.73 -8.90
N ASP A 19 -10.90 -10.25 -9.46
CA ASP A 19 -10.97 -9.02 -10.26
C ASP A 19 -10.84 -7.72 -9.43
N THR A 20 -10.74 -7.87 -8.12
CA THR A 20 -10.51 -6.79 -7.15
C THR A 20 -9.03 -6.50 -6.90
N GLU A 21 -8.12 -7.31 -7.46
CA GLU A 21 -6.69 -7.04 -7.43
C GLU A 21 -6.11 -6.78 -8.82
N THR A 22 -5.12 -5.89 -8.89
CA THR A 22 -4.30 -5.65 -10.08
C THR A 22 -2.84 -5.91 -9.72
N ARG A 23 -2.32 -7.06 -10.16
CA ARG A 23 -0.93 -7.43 -9.93
C ARG A 23 0.00 -6.76 -10.94
N GLY A 24 1.25 -6.55 -10.54
CA GLY A 24 2.20 -5.83 -11.38
C GLY A 24 1.79 -4.38 -11.63
N TYR A 25 1.06 -3.79 -10.69
CA TYR A 25 0.69 -2.39 -10.73
C TYR A 25 1.92 -1.52 -10.48
N GLU A 26 2.08 -0.50 -11.30
CA GLU A 26 3.12 0.51 -11.16
C GLU A 26 2.48 1.89 -11.10
N ILE A 27 2.84 2.68 -10.10
CA ILE A 27 2.42 4.08 -9.95
C ILE A 27 3.66 4.96 -9.89
N THR A 28 3.68 6.01 -10.70
CA THR A 28 4.76 6.99 -10.77
C THR A 28 4.28 8.34 -10.27
N TYR A 29 4.92 8.87 -9.25
CA TYR A 29 4.69 10.21 -8.73
C TYR A 29 5.68 11.18 -9.34
N HIS A 30 5.21 12.35 -9.76
CA HIS A 30 6.00 13.38 -10.42
C HIS A 30 6.24 14.55 -9.47
N ARG A 31 7.48 15.02 -9.40
CA ARG A 31 7.84 16.18 -8.55
C ARG A 31 7.04 17.42 -8.97
N PRO A 32 6.30 18.05 -8.05
CA PRO A 32 5.49 19.21 -8.39
C PRO A 32 6.34 20.47 -8.58
N GLN A 33 5.84 21.38 -9.44
CA GLN A 33 6.34 22.73 -9.57
C GLN A 33 5.17 23.71 -9.40
N PRO A 34 5.13 24.54 -8.34
CA PRO A 34 6.16 24.71 -7.28
C PRO A 34 6.24 23.50 -6.34
N ALA A 35 7.31 23.36 -5.57
CA ALA A 35 7.57 22.22 -4.69
C ALA A 35 6.42 21.88 -3.72
N ASN A 36 5.66 22.90 -3.30
CA ASN A 36 4.49 22.75 -2.45
C ASN A 36 3.18 22.56 -3.25
N GLY A 37 3.24 22.23 -4.53
CA GLY A 37 2.07 21.94 -5.37
C GLY A 37 1.49 20.54 -5.12
N ASP A 38 0.36 20.26 -5.76
CA ASP A 38 -0.22 18.92 -5.79
C ASP A 38 0.71 17.97 -6.56
N VAL A 39 0.87 16.74 -6.05
CA VAL A 39 1.73 15.74 -6.67
C VAL A 39 0.94 14.94 -7.69
N ARG A 40 1.24 15.14 -8.97
CA ARG A 40 0.67 14.32 -10.04
C ARG A 40 1.19 12.89 -9.96
N TRP A 41 0.32 11.93 -10.23
CA TRP A 41 0.71 10.55 -10.45
C TRP A 41 0.14 10.01 -11.76
N THR A 42 0.83 9.02 -12.32
CA THR A 42 0.40 8.21 -13.46
C THR A 42 0.61 6.74 -13.14
N ASP A 43 -0.12 5.84 -13.79
CA ASP A 43 0.05 4.41 -13.59
C ASP A 43 0.17 3.63 -14.90
N ASN A 44 0.57 2.36 -14.81
CA ASN A 44 0.71 1.47 -15.96
C ASN A 44 -0.63 0.91 -16.48
N GLN A 45 -1.75 1.32 -15.90
CA GLN A 45 -3.09 1.00 -16.38
C GLN A 45 -3.70 2.14 -17.22
N GLY A 46 -2.96 3.25 -17.38
CA GLY A 46 -3.40 4.44 -18.09
C GLY A 46 -4.20 5.41 -17.21
N GLY A 47 -4.15 5.21 -15.89
CA GLY A 47 -4.72 6.14 -14.92
C GLY A 47 -3.78 7.30 -14.64
N GLU A 48 -4.37 8.43 -14.23
CA GLU A 48 -3.66 9.59 -13.70
C GLU A 48 -4.49 10.31 -12.66
N GLY A 49 -3.84 11.08 -11.80
CA GLY A 49 -4.50 11.90 -10.79
C GLY A 49 -3.50 12.70 -9.98
N TYR A 50 -3.95 13.16 -8.81
CA TYR A 50 -3.15 14.02 -7.94
C TYR A 50 -3.28 13.59 -6.48
N ILE A 51 -2.18 13.68 -5.75
CA ILE A 51 -2.19 13.81 -4.30
C ILE A 51 -2.34 15.30 -4.02
N TYR A 52 -3.52 15.68 -3.57
CA TYR A 52 -3.86 17.08 -3.33
C TYR A 52 -3.27 17.57 -2.02
N ARG A 53 -2.88 18.83 -2.00
CA ARG A 53 -2.52 19.52 -0.75
C ARG A 53 -3.70 19.50 0.22
N ASN A 54 -3.41 19.22 1.47
CA ASN A 54 -4.41 19.12 2.51
C ASN A 54 -4.19 20.19 3.57
N THR A 55 -5.26 20.84 4.04
CA THR A 55 -5.19 21.86 5.08
C THR A 55 -4.92 21.30 6.48
N TYR A 56 -5.16 20.01 6.67
CA TYR A 56 -4.95 19.33 7.96
C TYR A 56 -3.55 18.74 8.10
N HIS A 57 -2.92 18.38 6.99
CA HIS A 57 -1.58 17.81 6.92
C HIS A 57 -0.67 18.72 6.10
N GLN A 58 -0.48 19.94 6.57
CA GLN A 58 0.33 20.92 5.85
C GLN A 58 1.81 20.55 5.91
N GLN A 59 2.42 20.44 4.74
CA GLN A 59 3.83 20.15 4.54
C GLN A 59 4.40 21.12 3.48
N ASP A 60 5.71 21.35 3.54
CA ASP A 60 6.41 22.15 2.53
C ASP A 60 6.42 21.46 1.17
N SER A 61 6.38 20.13 1.16
CA SER A 61 6.23 19.29 -0.03
C SER A 61 5.58 17.97 0.33
N TYR A 62 4.67 17.48 -0.52
CA TYR A 62 4.13 16.11 -0.46
C TYR A 62 4.98 15.14 -1.28
N TYR A 63 5.92 15.63 -2.07
CA TYR A 63 6.96 14.82 -2.72
C TYR A 63 8.18 14.77 -1.79
N PRO A 64 8.79 13.60 -1.54
CA PRO A 64 9.89 13.47 -0.58
C PRO A 64 11.08 14.34 -0.94
N ASN A 65 11.49 15.22 -0.02
CA ASN A 65 12.57 16.19 -0.27
C ASN A 65 13.97 15.55 -0.39
N TRP A 66 14.14 14.31 0.12
CA TRP A 66 15.42 13.58 0.06
C TRP A 66 15.61 12.77 -1.23
N ILE A 67 14.60 12.72 -2.10
CA ILE A 67 14.69 12.11 -3.42
C ILE A 67 15.16 13.19 -4.39
N GLU A 68 16.20 12.91 -5.16
CA GLU A 68 16.76 13.86 -6.12
C GLU A 68 16.06 13.79 -7.49
N GLU A 69 15.53 12.62 -7.83
CA GLU A 69 14.83 12.36 -9.07
C GLU A 69 13.51 13.13 -9.16
N ASP A 70 13.14 13.55 -10.37
CA ASP A 70 11.86 14.22 -10.63
C ASP A 70 10.67 13.27 -10.67
N GLU A 71 10.92 11.97 -10.70
CA GLU A 71 9.91 10.92 -10.70
C GLU A 71 10.31 9.78 -9.77
N ILE A 72 9.32 9.21 -9.09
CA ILE A 72 9.50 8.01 -8.27
C ILE A 72 8.41 6.99 -8.61
N THR A 73 8.80 5.75 -8.91
CA THR A 73 7.89 4.67 -9.26
C THR A 73 7.84 3.62 -8.16
N PHE A 74 6.65 3.32 -7.68
CA PHE A 74 6.39 2.20 -6.79
C PHE A 74 5.73 1.05 -7.56
N ARG A 75 6.05 -0.18 -7.14
CA ARG A 75 5.56 -1.41 -7.74
C ARG A 75 4.98 -2.33 -6.68
N GLY A 76 3.88 -2.99 -7.02
CA GLY A 76 3.22 -3.94 -6.12
C GLY A 76 1.91 -4.45 -6.69
N THR A 77 0.99 -4.79 -5.81
CA THR A 77 -0.37 -5.17 -6.16
C THR A 77 -1.31 -4.06 -5.69
N ARG A 78 -2.13 -3.54 -6.59
CA ARG A 78 -3.21 -2.61 -6.25
C ARG A 78 -4.47 -3.38 -5.92
N LEU A 79 -5.15 -2.97 -4.85
CA LEU A 79 -6.49 -3.43 -4.49
C LEU A 79 -7.53 -2.41 -4.96
N LYS A 80 -8.75 -2.89 -5.20
CA LYS A 80 -9.90 -2.05 -5.47
C LYS A 80 -10.19 -1.19 -4.25
N ASP A 81 -10.62 0.05 -4.50
CA ASP A 81 -11.02 0.98 -3.46
C ASP A 81 -12.07 0.36 -2.52
N ASN A 82 -11.86 0.51 -1.23
CA ASN A 82 -12.67 -0.11 -0.18
C ASN A 82 -13.39 0.90 0.73
N ALA A 83 -13.29 2.19 0.45
CA ALA A 83 -14.07 3.21 1.15
C ALA A 83 -15.18 3.76 0.25
N VAL A 84 -16.37 3.92 0.81
CA VAL A 84 -17.58 4.37 0.12
C VAL A 84 -18.15 5.59 0.83
N ASN A 85 -18.60 6.59 0.06
CA ASN A 85 -19.32 7.72 0.64
C ASN A 85 -20.79 7.36 0.85
N GLU A 86 -21.19 7.23 2.09
CA GLU A 86 -22.55 6.93 2.52
C GLU A 86 -23.22 8.18 3.10
N GLY A 87 -23.90 8.92 2.23
CA GLY A 87 -24.65 10.11 2.65
C GLY A 87 -23.79 11.24 3.23
N GLY A 88 -22.54 11.40 2.75
CA GLY A 88 -21.59 12.42 3.20
C GLY A 88 -20.57 11.91 4.21
N THR A 89 -20.70 10.68 4.69
CA THR A 89 -19.73 10.02 5.55
C THR A 89 -18.96 8.96 4.77
N TRP A 90 -17.63 8.99 4.85
CA TRP A 90 -16.79 7.96 4.27
C TRP A 90 -16.70 6.77 5.22
N VAL A 91 -17.04 5.59 4.71
CA VAL A 91 -17.01 4.31 5.43
C VAL A 91 -16.00 3.39 4.75
N GLY A 92 -14.94 3.02 5.48
CA GLY A 92 -13.96 2.03 5.04
C GLY A 92 -14.45 0.61 5.34
N TYR A 93 -14.41 -0.26 4.35
CA TYR A 93 -14.75 -1.68 4.50
C TYR A 93 -13.49 -2.51 4.57
N CYS A 94 -13.39 -3.38 5.58
CA CYS A 94 -12.27 -4.30 5.71
C CYS A 94 -12.32 -5.36 4.61
N TYR A 95 -11.15 -5.69 4.06
CA TYR A 95 -10.98 -6.96 3.33
C TYR A 95 -11.03 -8.12 4.32
N PRO A 96 -11.47 -9.32 3.94
CA PRO A 96 -11.67 -10.41 4.88
C PRO A 96 -10.43 -10.82 5.68
N TRP A 97 -9.23 -10.88 5.05
CA TRP A 97 -7.98 -11.26 5.73
C TRP A 97 -6.75 -10.97 4.84
N GLY A 98 -5.56 -10.96 5.45
CA GLY A 98 -4.28 -10.96 4.72
C GLY A 98 -3.74 -9.56 4.37
N TYR A 99 -4.29 -8.50 4.95
CA TYR A 99 -3.83 -7.13 4.73
C TYR A 99 -3.54 -6.45 6.07
N ALA A 100 -2.40 -5.79 6.13
CA ALA A 100 -2.01 -4.99 7.28
C ALA A 100 -2.91 -3.75 7.41
N ASP A 101 -3.09 -3.28 8.63
CA ASP A 101 -3.93 -2.12 8.94
C ASP A 101 -5.35 -2.19 8.36
N ASN A 102 -5.94 -3.37 8.41
CA ASN A 102 -7.25 -3.66 7.82
C ASN A 102 -8.28 -4.09 8.88
N HIS A 103 -7.81 -4.57 10.02
CA HIS A 103 -8.64 -4.98 11.16
C HIS A 103 -8.05 -4.43 12.47
N PRO A 104 -8.87 -4.32 13.54
CA PRO A 104 -8.38 -3.93 14.85
C PRO A 104 -7.23 -4.81 15.32
N TYR A 105 -6.24 -4.20 15.98
CA TYR A 105 -5.07 -4.91 16.51
C TYR A 105 -5.49 -6.04 17.48
N ASN A 106 -4.61 -7.02 17.67
CA ASN A 106 -4.85 -8.21 18.50
C ASN A 106 -6.00 -9.12 18.05
N THR A 107 -6.38 -9.08 16.79
CA THR A 107 -7.29 -10.06 16.20
C THR A 107 -6.51 -11.10 15.39
N GLU A 108 -7.12 -12.26 15.13
CA GLU A 108 -6.53 -13.29 14.25
C GLU A 108 -6.28 -12.79 12.83
N HIS A 109 -7.01 -11.77 12.39
CA HIS A 109 -6.85 -11.14 11.07
C HIS A 109 -5.56 -10.31 10.95
N CYS A 110 -4.89 -10.01 12.07
CA CYS A 110 -3.58 -9.37 12.10
C CYS A 110 -2.42 -10.37 12.08
N GLN A 111 -2.71 -11.67 11.95
CA GLN A 111 -1.70 -12.74 11.85
C GLN A 111 -1.48 -13.08 10.37
N PHE A 112 -0.22 -13.10 9.97
CA PHE A 112 0.21 -13.40 8.61
C PHE A 112 1.03 -14.67 8.60
N LYS A 113 0.90 -15.46 7.53
CA LYS A 113 1.65 -16.71 7.36
C LYS A 113 2.58 -16.57 6.16
N ILE A 114 3.84 -16.95 6.32
CA ILE A 114 4.81 -16.98 5.21
C ILE A 114 4.40 -17.98 4.12
N ASP A 115 3.59 -19.00 4.45
CA ASP A 115 2.99 -19.94 3.48
C ASP A 115 2.04 -19.26 2.48
N TRP A 116 1.63 -18.03 2.73
CA TRP A 116 0.84 -17.24 1.76
C TRP A 116 1.70 -16.57 0.68
N ALA A 117 3.02 -16.79 0.72
CA ALA A 117 3.95 -16.19 -0.21
C ALA A 117 3.68 -16.59 -1.67
N VAL A 118 3.69 -15.58 -2.53
CA VAL A 118 3.56 -15.73 -3.97
C VAL A 118 4.61 -14.88 -4.68
N THR A 119 5.03 -15.33 -5.87
CA THR A 119 5.87 -14.52 -6.76
C THR A 119 5.09 -13.31 -7.28
N GLN A 120 5.77 -12.37 -7.92
CA GLN A 120 5.15 -11.25 -8.63
C GLN A 120 4.10 -11.69 -9.67
N ASN A 121 4.25 -12.89 -10.24
CA ASN A 121 3.30 -13.48 -11.18
C ASN A 121 2.19 -14.29 -10.49
N GLY A 122 2.10 -14.23 -9.16
CA GLY A 122 1.07 -14.89 -8.40
C GLY A 122 1.25 -16.42 -8.27
N ARG A 123 2.44 -16.97 -8.42
CA ARG A 123 2.69 -18.40 -8.20
C ARG A 123 3.06 -18.64 -6.74
N PRO A 124 2.41 -19.59 -6.04
CA PRO A 124 2.77 -19.94 -4.67
C PRO A 124 4.26 -20.32 -4.54
N VAL A 125 4.87 -19.91 -3.46
CA VAL A 125 6.27 -20.19 -3.11
C VAL A 125 6.30 -20.72 -1.68
N ALA A 126 7.05 -21.78 -1.45
CA ALA A 126 7.38 -22.24 -0.10
C ALA A 126 8.62 -21.49 0.37
N LEU A 127 8.49 -20.75 1.47
CA LEU A 127 9.59 -20.06 2.13
C LEU A 127 9.86 -20.73 3.48
N ASP A 128 11.11 -21.05 3.74
CA ASP A 128 11.53 -21.60 5.04
C ASP A 128 11.70 -20.50 6.09
N GLU A 129 12.11 -19.30 5.66
CA GLU A 129 12.35 -18.14 6.50
C GLU A 129 12.17 -16.83 5.73
N ILE A 130 12.12 -15.71 6.46
CA ILE A 130 12.11 -14.35 5.91
C ILE A 130 13.10 -13.49 6.68
N ASP A 131 13.82 -12.60 5.99
CA ASP A 131 14.77 -11.66 6.59
C ASP A 131 14.19 -10.26 6.73
N PHE A 132 13.32 -9.85 5.80
CA PHE A 132 12.79 -8.50 5.70
C PHE A 132 11.30 -8.51 5.41
N ILE A 133 10.61 -7.52 5.95
CA ILE A 133 9.19 -7.25 5.69
C ILE A 133 9.07 -5.86 5.10
N ARG A 134 8.37 -5.76 3.97
CA ARG A 134 8.01 -4.51 3.35
C ARG A 134 6.48 -4.34 3.36
N ILE A 135 6.02 -3.21 3.83
CA ILE A 135 4.60 -2.85 3.85
C ILE A 135 4.41 -1.63 2.95
N TYR A 136 3.34 -1.62 2.19
CA TYR A 136 2.97 -0.50 1.34
C TYR A 136 1.44 -0.36 1.27
N THR A 137 0.96 0.85 1.02
CA THR A 137 -0.47 1.12 0.81
C THR A 137 -0.90 0.58 -0.55
N ALA A 138 -1.82 -0.39 -0.55
CA ALA A 138 -2.27 -1.08 -1.77
C ALA A 138 -3.50 -0.43 -2.42
N VAL A 139 -4.16 0.52 -1.79
CA VAL A 139 -5.27 1.30 -2.37
C VAL A 139 -4.80 2.70 -2.74
N ASN A 140 -5.32 3.24 -3.85
CA ASN A 140 -5.06 4.62 -4.28
C ASN A 140 -6.39 5.35 -4.35
N GLN A 141 -6.89 5.77 -3.19
CA GLN A 141 -8.22 6.35 -3.05
C GLN A 141 -8.16 7.69 -2.29
N ASN A 142 -8.92 8.66 -2.77
CA ASN A 142 -9.17 9.90 -2.04
C ASN A 142 -10.47 9.78 -1.23
N VAL A 143 -10.39 9.96 0.09
CA VAL A 143 -11.53 9.82 1.00
C VAL A 143 -11.95 11.16 1.60
N GLY A 144 -12.59 11.96 0.78
CA GLY A 144 -13.20 13.22 1.22
C GLY A 144 -12.19 14.28 1.64
N TRP A 145 -12.48 14.97 2.73
CA TRP A 145 -11.70 16.13 3.18
C TRP A 145 -10.37 15.79 3.85
N THR A 146 -10.19 14.59 4.36
CA THR A 146 -8.87 14.10 4.82
C THR A 146 -7.94 13.81 3.66
N GLY A 147 -8.49 13.36 2.53
CA GLY A 147 -7.79 13.20 1.26
C GLY A 147 -6.79 12.05 1.20
N GLU A 148 -6.67 11.26 2.25
CA GLU A 148 -5.66 10.21 2.34
C GLU A 148 -6.25 8.86 2.76
N ILE A 149 -5.57 7.81 2.33
CA ILE A 149 -5.57 6.48 2.94
C ILE A 149 -4.11 6.16 3.21
N SER A 150 -3.75 5.95 4.47
CA SER A 150 -2.41 5.62 4.92
C SER A 150 -2.42 4.32 5.72
N THR A 151 -1.30 3.64 5.74
CA THR A 151 -1.12 2.42 6.54
C THR A 151 -0.40 2.76 7.84
N GLU A 152 -1.02 2.44 8.98
CA GLU A 152 -0.49 2.72 10.32
C GLU A 152 -0.04 1.41 10.98
N ILE A 153 1.26 1.24 11.13
CA ILE A 153 1.86 0.05 11.74
C ILE A 153 2.59 0.42 13.02
N MET A 154 2.17 -0.16 14.12
CA MET A 154 2.79 0.08 15.42
C MET A 154 3.96 -0.88 15.70
N THR A 155 3.79 -2.16 15.35
CA THR A 155 4.79 -3.21 15.63
C THR A 155 4.58 -4.41 14.71
N ILE A 156 5.62 -5.21 14.57
CA ILE A 156 5.61 -6.51 13.91
C ILE A 156 6.30 -7.48 14.86
N GLU A 157 5.67 -8.61 15.15
CA GLU A 157 6.19 -9.62 16.05
C GLU A 157 6.22 -10.99 15.34
N ASP A 158 7.28 -11.74 15.55
CA ASP A 158 7.32 -13.17 15.20
C ASP A 158 6.59 -13.96 16.29
N LEU A 159 5.53 -14.65 15.92
CA LEU A 159 4.69 -15.39 16.85
C LEU A 159 5.28 -16.76 17.24
N HIS A 160 6.38 -17.19 16.61
CA HIS A 160 7.09 -18.44 16.96
C HIS A 160 8.13 -18.25 18.06
N PHE A 161 8.54 -17.01 18.35
CA PHE A 161 9.43 -16.76 19.49
C PHE A 161 8.63 -16.76 20.79
N GLU A 162 8.93 -17.71 21.67
CA GLU A 162 8.46 -17.68 23.06
C GLU A 162 9.09 -16.45 23.77
N LYS A 163 8.23 -15.68 24.44
CA LYS A 163 8.68 -14.51 25.24
C LYS A 163 9.27 -14.96 26.57
#